data_dad5c20ac79dd526a9d40fdbaa713a6a
#
_entry.id   dad5c20ac79dd526a9d40fdbaa713a6a
#
_cell.length_a   1.000
_cell.length_b   1.000
_cell.length_c   1.000
_cell.angle_alpha   90.00
_cell.angle_beta   90.00
_cell.angle_gamma   90.00
#
_symmetry.space_group_name_H-M   'P 1'
#
loop_
_entity.id
_entity.type
_entity.pdbx_description
1 polymer ?
#
loop_
_entity_poly.entity_id
_entity_poly.type
_entity_poly.pdbx_seq_one_letter_code
_entity_poly.pdbx_strand_id
1 'polypeptide(L)'
;MVESPKILAVGGAHIDRRGQVYGPYVPAASNPGTMREDVGGGVFNALRSMVRRGVSASLVSMRGGDASADTVSRAIAEAGIADLSAVFLDRTTPSYTALIDREGELIVGFADMALYDLAFPKQIRRSKIRQEVAAADAILCDANLPSAALERLLSLAAGKPVFAIAISPAKVMRLIPVLGGLAQLFMNRREAVVLAGVNAAAAEREMVDGLRCSGLASGVVTAGSGPVLGFDETGAFSILPPAPRKVADVTGAGDALAGATVAALLRGQPLRHAVREGVAAATLAIESADAVPEFTAASFAEALALVPDAREVA
;
A
#
# COMPACT_ATOMS: atom_id res chain seq x y z
N MET A 1 20.64 -14.42 -18.24
CA MET A 1 19.40 -14.27 -17.47
C MET A 1 19.39 -12.84 -16.94
N VAL A 2 18.33 -12.07 -17.16
CA VAL A 2 18.17 -10.73 -16.58
C VAL A 2 17.97 -10.96 -15.07
N GLU A 3 18.78 -10.31 -14.24
CA GLU A 3 18.64 -10.41 -12.78
C GLU A 3 17.28 -9.81 -12.38
N SER A 4 16.55 -10.49 -11.47
CA SER A 4 15.26 -9.98 -10.98
C SER A 4 15.46 -8.66 -10.24
N PRO A 5 14.63 -7.63 -10.50
CA PRO A 5 14.71 -6.37 -9.78
C PRO A 5 14.60 -6.59 -8.27
N LYS A 6 15.40 -5.87 -7.48
CA LYS A 6 15.43 -5.95 -6.01
C LYS A 6 14.74 -4.75 -5.40
N ILE A 7 13.74 -4.96 -4.57
CA ILE A 7 13.09 -3.90 -3.82
C ILE A 7 13.26 -4.08 -2.32
N LEU A 8 13.57 -2.98 -1.63
CA LEU A 8 13.50 -2.90 -0.18
C LEU A 8 12.23 -2.15 0.22
N ALA A 9 11.35 -2.81 0.96
CA ALA A 9 10.22 -2.12 1.57
C ALA A 9 10.50 -1.79 3.04
N VAL A 10 10.05 -0.62 3.47
CA VAL A 10 10.14 -0.13 4.85
C VAL A 10 8.76 0.36 5.25
N GLY A 11 8.08 -0.35 6.15
CA GLY A 11 6.71 0.01 6.52
C GLY A 11 5.95 -1.05 7.29
N GLY A 12 4.62 -1.00 7.19
CA GLY A 12 3.72 -1.84 7.97
C GLY A 12 3.68 -3.30 7.51
N ALA A 13 3.90 -4.20 8.49
CA ALA A 13 3.47 -5.59 8.46
C ALA A 13 2.96 -5.91 9.87
N HIS A 14 1.65 -6.11 10.01
CA HIS A 14 0.97 -6.14 11.30
C HIS A 14 -0.28 -7.01 11.25
N ILE A 15 -0.93 -7.16 12.38
CA ILE A 15 -2.17 -7.91 12.48
C ILE A 15 -3.36 -7.00 12.13
N ASP A 16 -4.17 -7.43 11.17
CA ASP A 16 -5.46 -6.84 10.83
C ASP A 16 -6.58 -7.71 11.39
N ARG A 17 -7.41 -7.13 12.28
CA ARG A 17 -8.59 -7.77 12.86
C ARG A 17 -9.84 -7.15 12.29
N ARG A 18 -10.78 -7.98 11.86
CA ARG A 18 -12.09 -7.55 11.42
C ARG A 18 -13.17 -8.27 12.23
N GLY A 19 -13.87 -7.51 13.09
CA GLY A 19 -15.02 -7.96 13.84
C GLY A 19 -16.30 -7.56 13.10
N GLN A 20 -17.19 -8.53 12.81
CA GLN A 20 -18.50 -8.27 12.23
C GLN A 20 -19.60 -8.64 13.21
N VAL A 21 -20.47 -7.70 13.54
CA VAL A 21 -21.60 -7.96 14.43
C VAL A 21 -22.74 -8.64 13.68
N TYR A 22 -23.46 -9.56 14.37
CA TYR A 22 -24.56 -10.32 13.76
C TYR A 22 -25.86 -9.52 13.61
N GLY A 23 -26.07 -8.52 14.47
CA GLY A 23 -27.29 -7.74 14.55
C GLY A 23 -27.01 -6.25 14.48
N PRO A 24 -28.03 -5.41 14.78
CA PRO A 24 -27.82 -3.98 14.95
C PRO A 24 -26.77 -3.70 16.02
N TYR A 25 -25.83 -2.83 15.71
CA TYR A 25 -24.81 -2.40 16.68
C TYR A 25 -25.44 -1.61 17.81
N VAL A 26 -25.16 -2.02 19.06
CA VAL A 26 -25.61 -1.33 20.28
C VAL A 26 -24.40 -0.72 20.99
N PRO A 27 -24.28 0.63 21.03
CA PRO A 27 -23.20 1.30 21.76
C PRO A 27 -23.20 0.93 23.25
N ALA A 28 -22.00 0.84 23.85
CA ALA A 28 -21.79 0.53 25.26
C ALA A 28 -22.36 -0.82 25.74
N ALA A 29 -22.59 -1.77 24.84
CA ALA A 29 -23.07 -3.12 25.14
C ALA A 29 -22.17 -4.18 24.50
N SER A 30 -22.30 -5.43 24.95
CA SER A 30 -21.70 -6.58 24.28
C SER A 30 -22.47 -6.89 22.99
N ASN A 31 -21.78 -6.86 21.86
CA ASN A 31 -22.35 -7.15 20.54
C ASN A 31 -21.82 -8.50 20.06
N PRO A 32 -22.65 -9.53 19.98
CA PRO A 32 -22.25 -10.83 19.41
C PRO A 32 -21.85 -10.71 17.96
N GLY A 33 -20.77 -11.40 17.57
CA GLY A 33 -20.23 -11.33 16.20
C GLY A 33 -19.16 -12.39 15.95
N THR A 34 -18.50 -12.27 14.80
CA THR A 34 -17.30 -13.03 14.45
C THR A 34 -16.09 -12.12 14.42
N MET A 35 -14.92 -12.70 14.70
CA MET A 35 -13.61 -12.03 14.52
C MET A 35 -12.79 -12.84 13.53
N ARG A 36 -12.27 -12.15 12.52
CA ARG A 36 -11.26 -12.67 11.61
C ARG A 36 -9.95 -11.92 11.87
N GLU A 37 -8.84 -12.65 11.79
CA GLU A 37 -7.50 -12.10 11.94
C GLU A 37 -6.66 -12.50 10.74
N ASP A 38 -6.02 -11.52 10.10
CA ASP A 38 -5.14 -11.69 8.96
C ASP A 38 -3.84 -10.89 9.18
N VAL A 39 -2.78 -11.23 8.43
CA VAL A 39 -1.58 -10.39 8.39
C VAL A 39 -1.70 -9.42 7.23
N GLY A 40 -1.64 -8.12 7.54
CA GLY A 40 -1.75 -7.04 6.60
C GLY A 40 -0.66 -6.00 6.73
N GLY A 41 -0.93 -4.83 6.15
CA GLY A 41 -0.02 -3.69 6.06
C GLY A 41 0.26 -3.33 4.60
N GLY A 42 0.16 -2.03 4.26
CA GLY A 42 0.20 -1.57 2.87
C GLY A 42 1.44 -2.03 2.11
N VAL A 43 2.64 -1.83 2.66
CA VAL A 43 3.87 -2.29 1.98
C VAL A 43 3.97 -3.82 1.95
N PHE A 44 3.52 -4.54 2.99
CA PHE A 44 3.55 -5.99 2.99
C PHE A 44 2.65 -6.59 1.90
N ASN A 45 1.42 -6.11 1.78
CA ASN A 45 0.49 -6.55 0.73
C ASN A 45 1.01 -6.20 -0.67
N ALA A 46 1.57 -4.99 -0.86
CA ALA A 46 2.19 -4.60 -2.12
C ALA A 46 3.36 -5.52 -2.48
N LEU A 47 4.25 -5.85 -1.52
CA LEU A 47 5.36 -6.77 -1.75
C LEU A 47 4.89 -8.18 -2.16
N ARG A 48 3.83 -8.71 -1.53
CA ARG A 48 3.24 -10.00 -1.93
C ARG A 48 2.83 -10.00 -3.41
N SER A 49 2.21 -8.89 -3.86
CA SER A 49 1.86 -8.69 -5.27
C SER A 49 3.11 -8.60 -6.18
N MET A 50 4.18 -7.95 -5.72
CA MET A 50 5.43 -7.78 -6.48
C MET A 50 6.21 -9.09 -6.62
N VAL A 51 6.33 -9.89 -5.53
CA VAL A 51 7.02 -11.18 -5.55
C VAL A 51 6.39 -12.13 -6.58
N ARG A 52 5.06 -12.17 -6.66
CA ARG A 52 4.33 -12.94 -7.67
C ARG A 52 4.59 -12.49 -9.12
N ARG A 53 5.21 -11.31 -9.28
CA ARG A 53 5.60 -10.72 -10.57
C ARG A 53 7.11 -10.79 -10.83
N GLY A 54 7.83 -11.61 -10.06
CA GLY A 54 9.24 -11.86 -10.23
C GLY A 54 10.18 -10.80 -9.65
N VAL A 55 9.69 -9.95 -8.74
CA VAL A 55 10.52 -8.98 -8.00
C VAL A 55 11.10 -9.67 -6.76
N SER A 56 12.39 -9.54 -6.53
CA SER A 56 13.05 -9.96 -5.29
C SER A 56 12.81 -8.92 -4.20
N ALA A 57 12.22 -9.31 -3.07
CA ALA A 57 11.75 -8.39 -2.05
C ALA A 57 12.36 -8.63 -0.67
N SER A 58 12.69 -7.54 0.00
CA SER A 58 13.07 -7.50 1.41
C SER A 58 12.16 -6.54 2.17
N LEU A 59 11.83 -6.85 3.42
CA LEU A 59 10.95 -6.04 4.26
C LEU A 59 11.63 -5.66 5.58
N VAL A 60 11.57 -4.37 5.91
CA VAL A 60 11.89 -3.82 7.23
C VAL A 60 10.60 -3.34 7.88
N SER A 61 10.16 -4.05 8.90
CA SER A 61 9.04 -3.65 9.76
C SER A 61 9.42 -3.76 11.23
N MET A 62 8.47 -3.51 12.13
CA MET A 62 8.67 -3.58 13.58
C MET A 62 7.63 -4.51 14.19
N ARG A 63 8.07 -5.40 15.09
CA ARG A 63 7.21 -6.35 15.80
C ARG A 63 7.48 -6.33 17.29
N GLY A 64 6.50 -6.73 18.07
CA GLY A 64 6.65 -7.02 19.47
C GLY A 64 7.29 -8.39 19.73
N GLY A 65 7.39 -8.78 21.02
CA GLY A 65 7.84 -10.09 21.44
C GLY A 65 6.68 -11.01 21.82
N ASP A 66 5.59 -10.97 21.07
CA ASP A 66 4.33 -11.67 21.33
C ASP A 66 4.01 -12.72 20.25
N ALA A 67 2.96 -13.53 20.47
CA ALA A 67 2.54 -14.55 19.51
C ALA A 67 2.14 -13.97 18.13
N SER A 68 1.66 -12.73 18.09
CA SER A 68 1.34 -12.02 16.86
C SER A 68 2.60 -11.79 16.01
N ALA A 69 3.76 -11.58 16.63
CA ALA A 69 5.04 -11.46 15.91
C ALA A 69 5.40 -12.73 15.13
N ASP A 70 5.15 -13.91 15.71
CA ASP A 70 5.41 -15.19 15.05
C ASP A 70 4.47 -15.39 13.84
N THR A 71 3.21 -14.96 13.96
CA THR A 71 2.23 -15.01 12.88
C THR A 71 2.67 -14.11 11.71
N VAL A 72 3.08 -12.86 12.00
CA VAL A 72 3.60 -11.94 10.98
C VAL A 72 4.87 -12.47 10.33
N SER A 73 5.82 -13.01 11.13
CA SER A 73 7.07 -13.62 10.62
C SER A 73 6.80 -14.74 9.64
N ARG A 74 5.88 -15.64 10.00
CA ARG A 74 5.50 -16.77 9.16
C ARG A 74 4.89 -16.30 7.84
N ALA A 75 3.97 -15.34 7.88
CA ALA A 75 3.34 -14.79 6.68
C ALA A 75 4.36 -14.12 5.74
N ILE A 76 5.38 -13.43 6.27
CA ILE A 76 6.47 -12.84 5.48
C ILE A 76 7.30 -13.93 4.81
N ALA A 77 7.65 -14.99 5.54
CA ALA A 77 8.42 -16.11 5.00
C ALA A 77 7.65 -16.90 3.93
N GLU A 78 6.36 -17.19 4.17
CA GLU A 78 5.48 -17.87 3.21
C GLU A 78 5.28 -17.06 1.92
N ALA A 79 5.34 -15.73 2.01
CA ALA A 79 5.30 -14.84 0.85
C ALA A 79 6.62 -14.80 0.06
N GLY A 80 7.68 -15.49 0.50
CA GLY A 80 9.00 -15.46 -0.14
C GLY A 80 9.74 -14.12 -0.02
N ILE A 81 9.42 -13.35 1.03
CA ILE A 81 10.02 -12.02 1.29
C ILE A 81 11.12 -12.18 2.34
N ALA A 82 12.30 -11.59 2.09
CA ALA A 82 13.38 -11.57 3.07
C ALA A 82 13.03 -10.65 4.25
N ASP A 83 12.95 -11.21 5.45
CA ASP A 83 12.56 -10.49 6.66
C ASP A 83 13.75 -9.84 7.35
N LEU A 84 13.79 -8.51 7.35
CA LEU A 84 14.81 -7.68 7.98
C LEU A 84 14.25 -6.90 9.18
N SER A 85 13.07 -7.26 9.64
CA SER A 85 12.34 -6.53 10.69
C SER A 85 13.03 -6.63 12.05
N ALA A 86 12.78 -5.63 12.89
CA ALA A 86 13.26 -5.63 14.27
C ALA A 86 12.18 -6.11 15.23
N VAL A 87 12.59 -6.92 16.23
CA VAL A 87 11.71 -7.42 17.30
C VAL A 87 12.01 -6.68 18.61
N PHE A 88 10.98 -6.20 19.29
CA PHE A 88 11.04 -5.49 20.56
C PHE A 88 10.34 -6.34 21.63
N LEU A 89 11.10 -7.06 22.45
CA LEU A 89 10.59 -8.08 23.38
C LEU A 89 9.68 -7.49 24.48
N ASP A 90 9.79 -6.19 24.74
CA ASP A 90 9.01 -5.44 25.76
C ASP A 90 7.81 -4.70 25.16
N ARG A 91 7.46 -4.98 23.91
CA ARG A 91 6.37 -4.31 23.19
C ARG A 91 5.41 -5.33 22.57
N THR A 92 4.22 -4.84 22.20
CA THR A 92 3.24 -5.58 21.41
C THR A 92 3.44 -5.34 19.92
N THR A 93 3.13 -6.36 19.12
CA THR A 93 3.10 -6.24 17.65
C THR A 93 2.00 -5.27 17.23
N PRO A 94 2.28 -4.32 16.33
CA PRO A 94 1.27 -3.41 15.82
C PRO A 94 0.04 -4.13 15.27
N SER A 95 -1.14 -3.54 15.49
CA SER A 95 -2.38 -4.11 14.99
C SER A 95 -3.40 -3.04 14.61
N TYR A 96 -4.25 -3.38 13.66
CA TYR A 96 -5.44 -2.62 13.30
C TYR A 96 -6.68 -3.48 13.55
N THR A 97 -7.69 -2.92 14.19
CA THR A 97 -8.97 -3.61 14.42
C THR A 97 -10.10 -2.77 13.82
N ALA A 98 -10.82 -3.32 12.86
CA ALA A 98 -12.04 -2.77 12.30
C ALA A 98 -13.24 -3.50 12.90
N LEU A 99 -14.18 -2.77 13.46
CA LEU A 99 -15.51 -3.30 13.78
C LEU A 99 -16.48 -2.83 12.69
N ILE A 100 -17.17 -3.75 12.06
CA ILE A 100 -18.12 -3.49 10.99
C ILE A 100 -19.51 -3.99 11.40
N ASP A 101 -20.53 -3.34 10.89
CA ASP A 101 -21.90 -3.76 11.08
C ASP A 101 -22.26 -4.98 10.20
N ARG A 102 -23.51 -5.38 10.26
CA ARG A 102 -24.03 -6.51 9.48
C ARG A 102 -23.98 -6.23 7.97
N GLU A 103 -24.12 -4.99 7.57
CA GLU A 103 -24.09 -4.52 6.19
C GLU A 103 -22.64 -4.35 5.67
N GLY A 104 -21.62 -4.46 6.54
CA GLY A 104 -20.20 -4.33 6.19
C GLY A 104 -19.65 -2.89 6.34
N GLU A 105 -20.46 -1.97 6.89
CA GLU A 105 -20.04 -0.58 7.11
C GLU A 105 -19.17 -0.47 8.37
N LEU A 106 -18.14 0.40 8.32
CA LEU A 106 -17.21 0.58 9.43
C LEU A 106 -17.89 1.33 10.58
N ILE A 107 -18.05 0.66 11.72
CA ILE A 107 -18.50 1.26 12.98
C ILE A 107 -17.35 2.03 13.64
N VAL A 108 -16.20 1.36 13.81
CA VAL A 108 -14.99 1.95 14.42
C VAL A 108 -13.74 1.23 13.92
N GLY A 109 -12.69 2.01 13.64
CA GLY A 109 -11.34 1.53 13.40
C GLY A 109 -10.42 1.90 14.56
N PHE A 110 -9.68 0.93 15.08
CA PHE A 110 -8.70 1.13 16.15
C PHE A 110 -7.31 0.69 15.66
N ALA A 111 -6.35 1.62 15.72
CA ALA A 111 -4.98 1.40 15.23
C ALA A 111 -3.99 1.49 16.40
N ASP A 112 -3.46 0.36 16.83
CA ASP A 112 -2.31 0.31 17.76
C ASP A 112 -1.01 0.21 16.97
N MET A 113 -0.46 1.38 16.60
CA MET A 113 0.72 1.51 15.73
C MET A 113 1.88 2.27 16.39
N ALA A 114 1.81 2.49 17.73
CA ALA A 114 2.79 3.31 18.45
C ALA A 114 4.24 2.80 18.30
N LEU A 115 4.43 1.49 18.15
CA LEU A 115 5.76 0.91 17.95
C LEU A 115 6.43 1.41 16.66
N TYR A 116 5.68 1.69 15.60
CA TYR A 116 6.22 2.25 14.37
C TYR A 116 6.79 3.66 14.58
N ASP A 117 6.02 4.52 15.26
CA ASP A 117 6.46 5.88 15.56
C ASP A 117 7.73 5.91 16.43
N LEU A 118 7.81 4.99 17.40
CA LEU A 118 8.95 4.85 18.31
C LEU A 118 10.20 4.32 17.62
N ALA A 119 10.05 3.29 16.77
CA ALA A 119 11.16 2.44 16.36
C ALA A 119 11.75 2.81 15.00
N PHE A 120 10.94 3.16 13.99
CA PHE A 120 11.44 3.46 12.64
C PHE A 120 12.55 4.51 12.62
N PRO A 121 12.46 5.66 13.32
CA PRO A 121 13.52 6.68 13.30
C PRO A 121 14.88 6.18 13.75
N LYS A 122 14.91 5.19 14.65
CA LYS A 122 16.15 4.57 15.15
C LYS A 122 16.64 3.46 14.23
N GLN A 123 15.73 2.61 13.74
CA GLN A 123 16.08 1.45 12.92
C GLN A 123 16.65 1.84 11.56
N ILE A 124 16.12 2.87 10.91
CA ILE A 124 16.62 3.34 9.60
C ILE A 124 18.07 3.83 9.66
N ARG A 125 18.57 4.22 10.85
CA ARG A 125 19.96 4.64 11.05
C ARG A 125 20.97 3.49 11.12
N ARG A 126 20.53 2.24 11.25
CA ARG A 126 21.42 1.09 11.39
C ARG A 126 22.22 0.85 10.10
N SER A 127 23.48 0.41 10.27
CA SER A 127 24.38 0.11 9.14
C SER A 127 23.80 -0.95 8.21
N LYS A 128 23.15 -1.99 8.76
CA LYS A 128 22.49 -3.04 7.98
C LYS A 128 21.43 -2.44 7.04
N ILE A 129 20.58 -1.54 7.52
CA ILE A 129 19.54 -0.92 6.68
C ILE A 129 20.17 -0.06 5.57
N ARG A 130 21.24 0.67 5.86
CA ARG A 130 21.96 1.42 4.82
C ARG A 130 22.54 0.51 3.74
N GLN A 131 23.06 -0.66 4.12
CA GLN A 131 23.57 -1.65 3.17
C GLN A 131 22.45 -2.21 2.29
N GLU A 132 21.28 -2.53 2.88
CA GLU A 132 20.12 -3.03 2.15
C GLU A 132 19.55 -1.97 1.18
N VAL A 133 19.46 -0.71 1.63
CA VAL A 133 19.10 0.41 0.74
C VAL A 133 20.08 0.54 -0.42
N ALA A 134 21.38 0.41 -0.17
CA ALA A 134 22.41 0.47 -1.20
C ALA A 134 22.31 -0.70 -2.21
N ALA A 135 21.92 -1.88 -1.75
CA ALA A 135 21.80 -3.09 -2.56
C ALA A 135 20.50 -3.19 -3.36
N ALA A 136 19.46 -2.46 -2.97
CA ALA A 136 18.17 -2.44 -3.66
C ALA A 136 18.21 -1.57 -4.94
N ASP A 137 17.42 -1.92 -5.94
CA ASP A 137 17.20 -1.11 -7.15
C ASP A 137 16.18 0.00 -6.90
N ALA A 138 15.24 -0.24 -5.97
CA ALA A 138 14.19 0.70 -5.59
C ALA A 138 13.78 0.50 -4.13
N ILE A 139 13.10 1.51 -3.59
CA ILE A 139 12.56 1.53 -2.23
C ILE A 139 11.04 1.67 -2.30
N LEU A 140 10.32 0.92 -1.46
CA LEU A 140 8.89 1.13 -1.19
C LEU A 140 8.72 1.51 0.28
N CYS A 141 7.96 2.56 0.58
CA CYS A 141 7.63 2.90 1.95
C CYS A 141 6.15 3.21 2.13
N ASP A 142 5.70 3.37 3.36
CA ASP A 142 4.34 3.82 3.64
C ASP A 142 4.31 4.91 4.72
N ALA A 143 3.18 5.59 4.82
CA ALA A 143 2.96 6.65 5.79
C ALA A 143 2.77 6.14 7.25
N ASN A 144 3.01 4.84 7.53
CA ASN A 144 3.22 4.38 8.89
C ASN A 144 4.54 4.89 9.47
N LEU A 145 5.50 5.24 8.61
CA LEU A 145 6.73 5.88 9.04
C LEU A 145 6.46 7.34 9.46
N PRO A 146 7.04 7.81 10.58
CA PRO A 146 7.08 9.23 10.90
C PRO A 146 7.88 10.03 9.86
N SER A 147 7.56 11.31 9.68
CA SER A 147 8.22 12.18 8.69
C SER A 147 9.75 12.15 8.76
N ALA A 148 10.33 12.23 9.96
CA ALA A 148 11.78 12.16 10.15
C ALA A 148 12.41 10.84 9.68
N ALA A 149 11.66 9.74 9.73
CA ALA A 149 12.09 8.45 9.20
C ALA A 149 12.01 8.41 7.66
N LEU A 150 10.96 9.00 7.08
CA LEU A 150 10.77 9.14 5.64
C LEU A 150 11.87 10.03 5.03
N GLU A 151 12.14 11.19 5.60
CA GLU A 151 13.24 12.10 5.17
C GLU A 151 14.59 11.37 5.20
N ARG A 152 14.85 10.63 6.27
CA ARG A 152 16.10 9.86 6.38
C ARG A 152 16.18 8.75 5.35
N LEU A 153 15.08 8.03 5.10
CA LEU A 153 15.03 6.96 4.10
C LEU A 153 15.29 7.52 2.70
N LEU A 154 14.65 8.62 2.34
CA LEU A 154 14.83 9.32 1.07
C LEU A 154 16.29 9.78 0.89
N SER A 155 16.89 10.36 1.93
CA SER A 155 18.31 10.72 1.93
C SER A 155 19.25 9.52 1.70
N LEU A 156 18.91 8.35 2.24
CA LEU A 156 19.69 7.13 2.06
C LEU A 156 19.52 6.51 0.66
N ALA A 157 18.37 6.73 0.04
CA ALA A 157 18.07 6.20 -1.30
C ALA A 157 19.02 6.76 -2.38
N ALA A 158 19.61 7.94 -2.16
CA ALA A 158 20.67 8.50 -2.99
C ALA A 158 20.34 8.51 -4.51
N GLY A 159 19.13 8.95 -4.87
CA GLY A 159 18.66 9.03 -6.27
C GLY A 159 18.00 7.75 -6.80
N LYS A 160 17.94 6.67 -6.03
CA LYS A 160 17.12 5.51 -6.40
C LYS A 160 15.63 5.86 -6.33
N PRO A 161 14.77 5.25 -7.16
CA PRO A 161 13.34 5.49 -7.10
C PRO A 161 12.76 5.08 -5.74
N VAL A 162 12.03 6.01 -5.11
CA VAL A 162 11.29 5.78 -3.87
C VAL A 162 9.79 5.86 -4.16
N PHE A 163 9.10 4.76 -3.94
CA PHE A 163 7.65 4.63 -4.05
C PHE A 163 7.03 4.73 -2.66
N ALA A 164 5.83 5.31 -2.56
CA ALA A 164 5.14 5.44 -1.28
C ALA A 164 3.67 5.07 -1.34
N ILE A 165 3.11 4.60 -0.21
CA ILE A 165 1.67 4.32 -0.01
C ILE A 165 1.15 5.22 1.12
N ALA A 166 0.04 5.93 0.89
CA ALA A 166 -0.48 6.96 1.79
C ALA A 166 -1.11 6.42 3.09
N ILE A 167 -1.72 5.22 3.05
CA ILE A 167 -2.31 4.47 4.16
C ILE A 167 -3.63 5.05 4.69
N SER A 168 -3.68 6.35 5.01
CA SER A 168 -4.91 6.98 5.52
C SER A 168 -4.84 8.50 5.40
N PRO A 169 -6.00 9.20 5.41
CA PRO A 169 -6.03 10.65 5.39
C PRO A 169 -5.25 11.31 6.52
N ALA A 170 -5.22 10.71 7.71
CA ALA A 170 -4.47 11.24 8.84
C ALA A 170 -2.95 11.09 8.66
N LYS A 171 -2.51 9.99 8.02
CA LYS A 171 -1.10 9.66 7.87
C LYS A 171 -0.47 10.25 6.61
N VAL A 172 -1.24 10.54 5.55
CA VAL A 172 -0.70 11.07 4.29
C VAL A 172 0.09 12.38 4.50
N MET A 173 -0.27 13.17 5.50
CA MET A 173 0.44 14.40 5.87
C MET A 173 1.89 14.17 6.30
N ARG A 174 2.24 12.95 6.74
CA ARG A 174 3.63 12.58 7.07
C ARG A 174 4.56 12.58 5.86
N LEU A 175 3.99 12.47 4.64
CA LEU A 175 4.73 12.43 3.38
C LEU A 175 5.08 13.83 2.85
N ILE A 176 4.46 14.91 3.34
CA ILE A 176 4.69 16.28 2.85
C ILE A 176 6.18 16.63 2.72
N PRO A 177 7.04 16.39 3.72
CA PRO A 177 8.45 16.76 3.61
C PRO A 177 9.24 16.03 2.52
N VAL A 178 8.70 14.94 1.99
CA VAL A 178 9.40 14.05 1.03
C VAL A 178 8.73 13.96 -0.34
N LEU A 179 7.59 14.64 -0.57
CA LEU A 179 6.81 14.53 -1.81
C LEU A 179 7.64 14.74 -3.07
N GLY A 180 8.48 15.78 -3.10
CA GLY A 180 9.30 16.11 -4.26
C GLY A 180 10.41 15.10 -4.58
N GLY A 181 10.69 14.17 -3.68
CA GLY A 181 11.68 13.11 -3.88
C GLY A 181 11.07 11.72 -4.13
N LEU A 182 9.74 11.61 -4.16
CA LEU A 182 9.07 10.36 -4.48
C LEU A 182 9.02 10.16 -6.00
N ALA A 183 9.35 8.94 -6.43
CA ALA A 183 9.15 8.53 -7.82
C ALA A 183 7.66 8.33 -8.12
N GLN A 184 6.88 7.85 -7.13
CA GLN A 184 5.43 7.65 -7.25
C GLN A 184 4.78 7.60 -5.87
N LEU A 185 3.60 8.22 -5.71
CA LEU A 185 2.75 8.08 -4.53
C LEU A 185 1.43 7.38 -4.91
N PHE A 186 1.09 6.32 -4.19
CA PHE A 186 -0.19 5.61 -4.30
C PHE A 186 -1.11 6.03 -3.16
N MET A 187 -2.32 6.45 -3.50
CA MET A 187 -3.29 6.96 -2.54
C MET A 187 -4.73 6.71 -3.02
N ASN A 188 -5.68 6.74 -2.11
CA ASN A 188 -7.08 6.82 -2.47
C ASN A 188 -7.55 8.28 -2.57
N ARG A 189 -8.76 8.49 -3.11
CA ARG A 189 -9.32 9.83 -3.30
C ARG A 189 -9.41 10.64 -2.00
N ARG A 190 -9.71 10.00 -0.86
CA ARG A 190 -9.81 10.71 0.44
C ARG A 190 -8.45 11.24 0.89
N GLU A 191 -7.41 10.46 0.68
CA GLU A 191 -6.02 10.84 0.96
C GLU A 191 -5.55 11.94 0.01
N ALA A 192 -5.87 11.80 -1.29
CA ALA A 192 -5.53 12.78 -2.31
C ALA A 192 -6.18 14.16 -2.03
N VAL A 193 -7.46 14.18 -1.63
CA VAL A 193 -8.18 15.40 -1.24
C VAL A 193 -7.47 16.14 -0.11
N VAL A 194 -7.05 15.39 0.93
CA VAL A 194 -6.35 15.97 2.08
C VAL A 194 -4.98 16.55 1.66
N LEU A 195 -4.23 15.79 0.85
CA LEU A 195 -2.89 16.18 0.42
C LEU A 195 -2.92 17.37 -0.57
N ALA A 196 -3.88 17.36 -1.51
CA ALA A 196 -4.05 18.42 -2.50
C ALA A 196 -4.68 19.70 -1.92
N GLY A 197 -5.33 19.61 -0.74
CA GLY A 197 -6.05 20.75 -0.15
C GLY A 197 -7.27 21.19 -0.95
N VAL A 198 -7.92 20.27 -1.68
CA VAL A 198 -9.08 20.55 -2.55
C VAL A 198 -10.39 20.04 -1.93
N ASN A 199 -11.52 20.40 -2.54
CA ASN A 199 -12.81 19.89 -2.13
C ASN A 199 -12.95 18.39 -2.48
N ALA A 200 -13.72 17.64 -1.69
CA ALA A 200 -13.99 16.21 -1.96
C ALA A 200 -14.66 15.96 -3.32
N ALA A 201 -15.43 16.94 -3.84
CA ALA A 201 -16.07 16.91 -5.16
C ALA A 201 -15.20 17.49 -6.29
N ALA A 202 -13.95 17.86 -6.03
CA ALA A 202 -13.02 18.42 -7.01
C ALA A 202 -12.93 17.54 -8.26
N ALA A 203 -12.84 18.17 -9.43
CA ALA A 203 -12.60 17.48 -10.69
C ALA A 203 -11.20 16.82 -10.70
N GLU A 204 -10.99 15.82 -11.56
CA GLU A 204 -9.72 15.12 -11.68
C GLU A 204 -8.55 16.09 -11.95
N ARG A 205 -8.75 17.07 -12.84
CA ARG A 205 -7.76 18.10 -13.16
C ARG A 205 -7.38 18.93 -11.95
N GLU A 206 -8.39 19.45 -11.23
CA GLU A 206 -8.17 20.24 -10.01
C GLU A 206 -7.42 19.45 -8.94
N MET A 207 -7.72 18.15 -8.81
CA MET A 207 -7.00 17.27 -7.89
C MET A 207 -5.52 17.10 -8.29
N VAL A 208 -5.23 16.87 -9.57
CA VAL A 208 -3.85 16.74 -10.06
C VAL A 208 -3.08 18.04 -9.84
N ASP A 209 -3.69 19.18 -10.16
CA ASP A 209 -3.06 20.50 -10.00
C ASP A 209 -2.76 20.78 -8.51
N GLY A 210 -3.69 20.45 -7.60
CA GLY A 210 -3.47 20.55 -6.15
C GLY A 210 -2.35 19.64 -5.66
N LEU A 211 -2.28 18.39 -6.13
CA LEU A 211 -1.22 17.46 -5.78
C LEU A 211 0.16 17.95 -6.28
N ARG A 212 0.22 18.48 -7.50
CA ARG A 212 1.42 19.10 -8.04
C ARG A 212 1.84 20.34 -7.26
N CYS A 213 0.89 21.20 -6.87
CA CYS A 213 1.15 22.35 -6.01
C CYS A 213 1.69 21.96 -4.63
N SER A 214 1.32 20.79 -4.10
CA SER A 214 1.90 20.25 -2.86
C SER A 214 3.33 19.70 -3.03
N GLY A 215 3.85 19.66 -4.25
CA GLY A 215 5.21 19.19 -4.57
C GLY A 215 5.29 17.75 -5.09
N LEU A 216 4.17 17.09 -5.34
CA LEU A 216 4.16 15.72 -5.86
C LEU A 216 4.25 15.72 -7.39
N ALA A 217 5.34 15.17 -7.94
CA ALA A 217 5.56 15.11 -9.38
C ALA A 217 4.78 13.97 -10.08
N SER A 218 4.54 12.87 -9.39
CA SER A 218 3.91 11.67 -9.96
C SER A 218 3.06 10.93 -8.92
N GLY A 219 1.84 10.51 -9.30
CA GLY A 219 0.90 9.89 -8.39
C GLY A 219 -0.15 9.01 -9.06
N VAL A 220 -0.70 8.08 -8.29
CA VAL A 220 -1.86 7.26 -8.66
C VAL A 220 -2.92 7.39 -7.59
N VAL A 221 -4.12 7.78 -8.00
CA VAL A 221 -5.27 7.97 -7.10
C VAL A 221 -6.37 6.99 -7.45
N THR A 222 -6.76 6.15 -6.49
CA THR A 222 -7.89 5.22 -6.62
C THR A 222 -9.17 5.85 -6.09
N ALA A 223 -10.34 5.51 -6.69
CA ALA A 223 -11.64 6.05 -6.34
C ALA A 223 -12.71 4.95 -6.20
N GLY A 224 -12.38 3.82 -5.56
CA GLY A 224 -13.29 2.68 -5.45
C GLY A 224 -13.60 2.09 -6.83
N SER A 225 -14.88 2.05 -7.21
CA SER A 225 -15.32 1.63 -8.55
C SER A 225 -15.19 2.72 -9.63
N GLY A 226 -14.82 3.93 -9.24
CA GLY A 226 -14.58 5.06 -10.15
C GLY A 226 -13.22 4.96 -10.84
N PRO A 227 -12.92 5.89 -11.78
CA PRO A 227 -11.67 5.90 -12.51
C PRO A 227 -10.45 5.98 -11.60
N VAL A 228 -9.40 5.22 -11.95
CA VAL A 228 -8.07 5.36 -11.37
C VAL A 228 -7.36 6.48 -12.11
N LEU A 229 -6.99 7.53 -11.41
CA LEU A 229 -6.28 8.68 -11.94
C LEU A 229 -4.78 8.46 -11.78
N GLY A 230 -4.02 8.64 -12.85
CA GLY A 230 -2.56 8.63 -12.85
C GLY A 230 -2.01 9.93 -13.43
N PHE A 231 -0.88 10.39 -12.93
CA PHE A 231 -0.18 11.54 -13.48
C PHE A 231 1.33 11.46 -13.26
N ASP A 232 2.07 12.02 -14.19
CA ASP A 232 3.51 12.21 -14.15
C ASP A 232 3.89 13.46 -14.95
N GLU A 233 5.15 13.62 -15.33
CA GLU A 233 5.66 14.71 -16.14
C GLU A 233 5.07 14.75 -17.57
N THR A 234 4.59 13.61 -18.08
CA THR A 234 4.01 13.49 -19.44
C THR A 234 2.54 13.92 -19.50
N GLY A 235 1.88 14.08 -18.35
CA GLY A 235 0.48 14.49 -18.26
C GLY A 235 -0.33 13.71 -17.23
N ALA A 236 -1.64 13.89 -17.27
CA ALA A 236 -2.59 13.17 -16.44
C ALA A 236 -3.50 12.28 -17.30
N PHE A 237 -3.87 11.12 -16.77
CA PHE A 237 -4.72 10.15 -17.44
C PHE A 237 -5.64 9.45 -16.44
N SER A 238 -6.72 8.89 -16.93
CA SER A 238 -7.62 8.06 -16.13
C SER A 238 -7.87 6.71 -16.79
N ILE A 239 -8.09 5.69 -15.96
CA ILE A 239 -8.43 4.32 -16.38
C ILE A 239 -9.66 3.90 -15.61
N LEU A 240 -10.76 3.59 -16.31
CA LEU A 240 -11.96 3.05 -15.69
C LEU A 240 -11.75 1.56 -15.39
N PRO A 241 -11.79 1.12 -14.11
CA PRO A 241 -11.65 -0.28 -13.80
C PRO A 241 -12.78 -1.12 -14.43
N PRO A 242 -12.50 -2.33 -14.90
CA PRO A 242 -13.55 -3.26 -15.32
C PRO A 242 -14.42 -3.63 -14.12
N ALA A 243 -15.70 -3.92 -14.36
CA ALA A 243 -16.56 -4.45 -13.31
C ALA A 243 -16.04 -5.83 -12.86
N PRO A 244 -15.83 -6.04 -11.54
CA PRO A 244 -15.39 -7.35 -11.04
C PRO A 244 -16.50 -8.39 -11.26
N ARG A 245 -16.14 -9.64 -11.51
CA ARG A 245 -17.09 -10.75 -11.64
C ARG A 245 -17.87 -11.01 -10.35
N LYS A 246 -17.22 -10.75 -9.22
CA LYS A 246 -17.81 -10.77 -7.86
C LYS A 246 -17.01 -9.80 -6.97
N VAL A 247 -17.64 -9.29 -5.94
CA VAL A 247 -16.96 -8.56 -4.87
C VAL A 247 -16.90 -9.47 -3.66
N ALA A 248 -15.71 -10.00 -3.38
CA ALA A 248 -15.48 -10.86 -2.20
C ALA A 248 -14.94 -10.03 -1.02
N ASP A 249 -13.90 -9.22 -1.26
CA ASP A 249 -13.34 -8.27 -0.29
C ASP A 249 -12.64 -7.14 -1.07
N VAL A 250 -12.80 -5.90 -0.62
CA VAL A 250 -12.12 -4.74 -1.22
C VAL A 250 -10.79 -4.40 -0.52
N THR A 251 -10.50 -5.08 0.60
CA THR A 251 -9.27 -4.87 1.38
C THR A 251 -8.05 -5.27 0.57
N GLY A 252 -7.01 -4.45 0.60
CA GLY A 252 -5.76 -4.74 -0.11
C GLY A 252 -5.78 -4.50 -1.62
N ALA A 253 -6.91 -4.15 -2.22
CA ALA A 253 -6.99 -3.87 -3.66
C ALA A 253 -6.07 -2.70 -4.07
N GLY A 254 -6.00 -1.64 -3.25
CA GLY A 254 -5.07 -0.52 -3.46
C GLY A 254 -3.61 -0.95 -3.35
N ASP A 255 -3.29 -1.83 -2.43
CA ASP A 255 -1.94 -2.37 -2.24
C ASP A 255 -1.54 -3.29 -3.40
N ALA A 256 -2.48 -4.11 -3.89
CA ALA A 256 -2.29 -4.96 -5.06
C ALA A 256 -2.04 -4.11 -6.32
N LEU A 257 -2.80 -3.01 -6.48
CA LEU A 257 -2.59 -2.03 -7.54
C LEU A 257 -1.19 -1.43 -7.43
N ALA A 258 -0.80 -0.93 -6.26
CA ALA A 258 0.51 -0.32 -6.04
C ALA A 258 1.63 -1.32 -6.34
N GLY A 259 1.57 -2.53 -5.79
CA GLY A 259 2.58 -3.56 -6.00
C GLY A 259 2.74 -3.95 -7.47
N ALA A 260 1.63 -4.18 -8.18
CA ALA A 260 1.68 -4.54 -9.61
C ALA A 260 2.20 -3.39 -10.48
N THR A 261 1.79 -2.14 -10.18
CA THR A 261 2.28 -0.95 -10.88
C THR A 261 3.78 -0.79 -10.68
N VAL A 262 4.29 -0.88 -9.45
CA VAL A 262 5.73 -0.77 -9.16
C VAL A 262 6.51 -1.90 -9.84
N ALA A 263 6.02 -3.13 -9.82
CA ALA A 263 6.65 -4.25 -10.54
C ALA A 263 6.75 -4.00 -12.05
N ALA A 264 5.73 -3.38 -12.66
CA ALA A 264 5.76 -3.01 -14.08
C ALA A 264 6.74 -1.87 -14.37
N LEU A 265 6.78 -0.84 -13.51
CA LEU A 265 7.75 0.26 -13.59
C LEU A 265 9.19 -0.24 -13.48
N LEU A 266 9.47 -1.19 -12.59
CA LEU A 266 10.79 -1.82 -12.45
C LEU A 266 11.20 -2.65 -13.69
N ARG A 267 10.24 -3.08 -14.50
CA ARG A 267 10.50 -3.69 -15.82
C ARG A 267 10.64 -2.65 -16.94
N GLY A 268 10.63 -1.35 -16.63
CA GLY A 268 10.77 -0.27 -17.61
C GLY A 268 9.48 0.07 -18.37
N GLN A 269 8.32 -0.36 -17.89
CA GLN A 269 7.05 0.02 -18.51
C GLN A 269 6.71 1.49 -18.20
N PRO A 270 6.14 2.24 -19.16
CA PRO A 270 5.65 3.59 -18.89
C PRO A 270 4.46 3.55 -17.91
N LEU A 271 4.28 4.64 -17.13
CA LEU A 271 3.30 4.71 -16.03
C LEU A 271 1.88 4.28 -16.47
N ARG A 272 1.43 4.70 -17.65
CA ARG A 272 0.10 4.34 -18.17
C ARG A 272 -0.11 2.84 -18.30
N HIS A 273 0.89 2.12 -18.79
CA HIS A 273 0.85 0.66 -18.90
C HIS A 273 1.01 0.00 -17.53
N ALA A 274 1.89 0.52 -16.69
CA ALA A 274 2.10 0.02 -15.34
C ALA A 274 0.82 0.11 -14.49
N VAL A 275 0.07 1.22 -14.57
CA VAL A 275 -1.20 1.39 -13.86
C VAL A 275 -2.29 0.44 -14.40
N ARG A 276 -2.31 0.12 -15.70
CA ARG A 276 -3.22 -0.91 -16.25
C ARG A 276 -2.97 -2.28 -15.61
N GLU A 277 -1.70 -2.67 -15.44
CA GLU A 277 -1.36 -3.89 -14.70
C GLU A 277 -1.78 -3.80 -13.23
N GLY A 278 -1.65 -2.62 -12.62
CA GLY A 278 -2.14 -2.34 -11.28
C GLY A 278 -3.65 -2.53 -11.14
N VAL A 279 -4.43 -2.00 -12.09
CA VAL A 279 -5.89 -2.16 -12.13
C VAL A 279 -6.28 -3.63 -12.27
N ALA A 280 -5.61 -4.40 -13.13
CA ALA A 280 -5.85 -5.84 -13.28
C ALA A 280 -5.60 -6.60 -11.97
N ALA A 281 -4.51 -6.28 -11.26
CA ALA A 281 -4.19 -6.88 -9.96
C ALA A 281 -5.23 -6.52 -8.88
N ALA A 282 -5.69 -5.26 -8.85
CA ALA A 282 -6.74 -4.81 -7.94
C ALA A 282 -8.07 -5.54 -8.21
N THR A 283 -8.44 -5.73 -9.48
CA THR A 283 -9.65 -6.48 -9.86
C THR A 283 -9.61 -7.91 -9.34
N LEU A 284 -8.46 -8.61 -9.53
CA LEU A 284 -8.27 -9.95 -9.01
C LEU A 284 -8.32 -9.99 -7.47
N ALA A 285 -7.78 -8.96 -6.79
CA ALA A 285 -7.83 -8.86 -5.34
C ALA A 285 -9.27 -8.71 -4.84
N ILE A 286 -10.08 -7.86 -5.46
CA ILE A 286 -11.50 -7.66 -5.12
C ILE A 286 -12.31 -8.95 -5.30
N GLU A 287 -11.95 -9.78 -6.26
CA GLU A 287 -12.63 -11.05 -6.56
C GLU A 287 -12.24 -12.19 -5.59
N SER A 288 -11.22 -11.99 -4.75
CA SER A 288 -10.72 -12.96 -3.77
C SER A 288 -11.10 -12.55 -2.34
N ALA A 289 -11.23 -13.56 -1.46
CA ALA A 289 -11.32 -13.32 -0.02
C ALA A 289 -9.95 -12.98 0.61
N ASP A 290 -8.85 -13.22 -0.11
CA ASP A 290 -7.48 -12.92 0.35
C ASP A 290 -7.06 -11.55 -0.15
N ALA A 291 -6.44 -10.75 0.73
CA ALA A 291 -5.94 -9.41 0.39
C ALA A 291 -4.91 -9.43 -0.78
N VAL A 292 -4.23 -10.55 -0.99
CA VAL A 292 -3.37 -10.78 -2.16
C VAL A 292 -3.66 -12.18 -2.71
N PRO A 293 -4.55 -12.29 -3.70
CA PRO A 293 -5.00 -13.57 -4.24
C PRO A 293 -3.88 -14.31 -4.95
N GLU A 294 -3.99 -15.63 -4.98
CA GLU A 294 -3.20 -16.43 -5.91
C GLU A 294 -3.78 -16.33 -7.31
N PHE A 295 -2.91 -16.05 -8.27
CA PHE A 295 -3.28 -16.02 -9.68
C PHE A 295 -2.15 -16.60 -10.53
N THR A 296 -2.53 -17.18 -11.66
CA THR A 296 -1.59 -17.66 -12.68
C THR A 296 -1.25 -16.53 -13.66
N ALA A 297 -0.18 -16.69 -14.44
CA ALA A 297 0.12 -15.76 -15.52
C ALA A 297 -1.04 -15.66 -16.53
N ALA A 298 -1.75 -16.76 -16.78
CA ALA A 298 -2.91 -16.78 -17.67
C ALA A 298 -4.07 -15.97 -17.11
N SER A 299 -4.50 -16.21 -15.87
CA SER A 299 -5.61 -15.46 -15.24
C SER A 299 -5.29 -13.97 -15.09
N PHE A 300 -4.01 -13.64 -14.88
CA PHE A 300 -3.59 -12.25 -14.87
C PHE A 300 -3.66 -11.61 -16.27
N ALA A 301 -3.23 -12.31 -17.30
CA ALA A 301 -3.32 -11.82 -18.69
C ALA A 301 -4.79 -11.62 -19.12
N GLU A 302 -5.68 -12.51 -18.72
CA GLU A 302 -7.13 -12.36 -18.92
C GLU A 302 -7.68 -11.12 -18.22
N ALA A 303 -7.33 -10.90 -16.95
CA ALA A 303 -7.74 -9.70 -16.22
C ALA A 303 -7.20 -8.42 -16.86
N LEU A 304 -5.92 -8.42 -17.30
CA LEU A 304 -5.30 -7.27 -17.96
C LEU A 304 -5.96 -6.96 -19.31
N ALA A 305 -6.39 -7.96 -20.05
CA ALA A 305 -7.09 -7.78 -21.32
C ALA A 305 -8.45 -7.07 -21.17
N LEU A 306 -9.06 -7.14 -19.97
CA LEU A 306 -10.31 -6.46 -19.67
C LEU A 306 -10.10 -4.98 -19.28
N VAL A 307 -8.88 -4.58 -18.90
CA VAL A 307 -8.60 -3.20 -18.48
C VAL A 307 -8.50 -2.32 -19.73
N PRO A 308 -9.34 -1.28 -19.85
CA PRO A 308 -9.30 -0.38 -21.01
C PRO A 308 -8.00 0.43 -21.08
N ASP A 309 -7.74 1.03 -22.22
CA ASP A 309 -6.63 1.97 -22.38
C ASP A 309 -6.87 3.25 -21.56
N ALA A 310 -5.77 3.87 -21.15
CA ALA A 310 -5.80 5.14 -20.45
C ALA A 310 -6.36 6.26 -21.33
N ARG A 311 -7.18 7.12 -20.74
CA ARG A 311 -7.73 8.33 -21.38
C ARG A 311 -7.06 9.55 -20.80
N GLU A 312 -6.77 10.55 -21.62
CA GLU A 312 -6.25 11.84 -21.15
C GLU A 312 -7.27 12.52 -20.23
N VAL A 313 -6.76 13.16 -19.17
CA VAL A 313 -7.54 14.08 -18.33
C VAL A 313 -7.36 15.48 -18.87
N ALA A 314 -8.47 16.04 -19.38
CA ALA A 314 -8.51 17.36 -20.01
C ALA A 314 -8.39 18.51 -19.00
#